data_8422a8df07ec4266909df0cf389f8dea
#
_entry.id   8422a8df07ec4266909df0cf389f8dea
#
_cell.length_a   1.000
_cell.length_b   1.000
_cell.length_c   1.000
_cell.angle_alpha   90.00
_cell.angle_beta   90.00
_cell.angle_gamma   90.00
#
_symmetry.space_group_name_H-M   'P 1'
#
loop_
_entity.id
_entity.type
_entity.pdbx_description
1 polymer ?
#
loop_
_entity_poly.entity_id
_entity_poly.type
_entity_poly.pdbx_seq_one_letter_code
_entity_poly.pdbx_strand_id
1 'polypeptide(L)'
;LTVTAGESLTLSPAAVFARQARERQTAILLDSLDDAVHSTLEEMGLEAEDLLALSRNNPTSNIRHIWGWQRRDQKNTAVIALYIASQNKDIEPLEAWRQAVSFVHYSKKYKVPLSLAVAVANTESHFRPDARSGHGAMGVMQVAWHVHEHLLKANGIATAKELHDPEKGIAAGTLLLSRYLDYYGDTERALGRYYGGPVSRYWPKVSRYMAKVKSRGLKTEI
;
A
#
# COMPACT_ATOMS: atom_id res chain seq x y z
N LEU A 1 45.39 -36.84 -19.14
CA LEU A 1 44.07 -36.30 -18.77
C LEU A 1 43.98 -36.26 -17.24
N THR A 2 44.34 -35.14 -16.65
CA THR A 2 44.25 -34.88 -15.22
C THR A 2 42.90 -34.19 -14.97
N VAL A 3 42.00 -34.88 -14.29
CA VAL A 3 40.74 -34.32 -13.76
C VAL A 3 41.10 -33.56 -12.51
N THR A 4 40.97 -32.23 -12.56
CA THR A 4 41.07 -31.38 -11.39
C THR A 4 39.81 -31.54 -10.55
N ALA A 5 39.95 -32.05 -9.33
CA ALA A 5 38.89 -32.12 -8.33
C ALA A 5 38.40 -30.70 -7.99
N GLY A 6 37.08 -30.48 -8.10
CA GLY A 6 36.46 -29.22 -7.73
C GLY A 6 36.65 -28.97 -6.23
N GLU A 7 37.26 -27.87 -5.89
CA GLU A 7 37.36 -27.39 -4.52
C GLU A 7 35.92 -27.09 -3.99
N SER A 8 35.47 -27.90 -3.07
CA SER A 8 34.30 -27.65 -2.27
C SER A 8 34.60 -26.46 -1.37
N LEU A 9 34.09 -25.26 -1.71
CA LEU A 9 34.19 -24.06 -0.90
C LEU A 9 33.45 -24.28 0.43
N THR A 10 34.18 -24.75 1.43
CA THR A 10 33.66 -24.85 2.81
C THR A 10 33.58 -23.45 3.39
N LEU A 11 32.35 -23.02 3.78
CA LEU A 11 32.15 -21.75 4.45
C LEU A 11 32.92 -21.70 5.78
N SER A 12 33.49 -20.54 6.11
CA SER A 12 34.12 -20.35 7.41
C SER A 12 33.09 -20.50 8.56
N PRO A 13 33.50 -20.89 9.77
CA PRO A 13 32.59 -20.99 10.92
C PRO A 13 31.79 -19.73 11.18
N ALA A 14 32.39 -18.55 11.00
CA ALA A 14 31.72 -17.25 11.12
C ALA A 14 30.64 -17.07 10.05
N ALA A 15 30.88 -17.51 8.80
CA ALA A 15 29.90 -17.43 7.73
C ALA A 15 28.72 -18.40 7.96
N VAL A 16 28.98 -19.60 8.50
CA VAL A 16 27.94 -20.56 8.90
C VAL A 16 27.07 -19.98 10.02
N PHE A 17 27.67 -19.41 11.04
CA PHE A 17 26.95 -18.78 12.15
C PHE A 17 26.08 -17.60 11.66
N ALA A 18 26.66 -16.72 10.83
CA ALA A 18 25.92 -15.59 10.25
C ALA A 18 24.73 -16.05 9.37
N ARG A 19 24.91 -17.12 8.61
CA ARG A 19 23.84 -17.73 7.83
C ARG A 19 22.70 -18.26 8.73
N GLN A 20 23.04 -19.04 9.74
CA GLN A 20 22.06 -19.58 10.69
C GLN A 20 21.30 -18.48 11.44
N ALA A 21 21.98 -17.38 11.81
CA ALA A 21 21.33 -16.23 12.44
C ALA A 21 20.32 -15.55 11.51
N ARG A 22 20.66 -15.39 10.22
CA ARG A 22 19.75 -14.85 9.20
C ARG A 22 18.54 -15.75 8.95
N GLU A 23 18.75 -17.06 8.88
CA GLU A 23 17.67 -18.05 8.70
C GLU A 23 16.71 -18.03 9.88
N ARG A 24 17.20 -17.97 11.12
CA ARG A 24 16.36 -17.82 12.34
C ARG A 24 15.57 -16.52 12.34
N GLN A 25 16.22 -15.41 11.98
CA GLN A 25 15.54 -14.11 11.92
C GLN A 25 14.46 -14.10 10.83
N THR A 26 14.71 -14.73 9.69
CA THR A 26 13.72 -14.91 8.63
C THR A 26 12.53 -15.71 9.11
N ALA A 27 12.74 -16.84 9.76
CA ALA A 27 11.67 -17.67 10.30
C ALA A 27 10.80 -16.91 11.32
N ILE A 28 11.42 -16.13 12.23
CA ILE A 28 10.69 -15.31 13.20
C ILE A 28 9.81 -14.27 12.50
N LEU A 29 10.30 -13.61 11.44
CA LEU A 29 9.50 -12.63 10.70
C LEU A 29 8.32 -13.30 9.99
N LEU A 30 8.53 -14.41 9.30
CA LEU A 30 7.47 -15.13 8.62
C LEU A 30 6.40 -15.61 9.61
N ASP A 31 6.80 -16.12 10.77
CA ASP A 31 5.92 -16.60 11.84
C ASP A 31 5.15 -15.45 12.54
N SER A 32 5.60 -14.21 12.38
CA SER A 32 4.92 -13.01 12.92
C SER A 32 3.69 -12.58 12.13
N LEU A 33 3.53 -13.09 10.90
CA LEU A 33 2.38 -12.78 10.07
C LEU A 33 1.12 -13.51 10.55
N ASP A 34 -0.01 -12.82 10.41
CA ASP A 34 -1.32 -13.41 10.70
C ASP A 34 -1.72 -14.44 9.64
N ASP A 35 -2.47 -15.48 10.03
CA ASP A 35 -2.95 -16.52 9.12
C ASP A 35 -3.72 -15.96 7.93
N ALA A 36 -4.44 -14.83 8.11
CA ALA A 36 -5.14 -14.17 7.02
C ALA A 36 -4.18 -13.59 5.97
N VAL A 37 -2.95 -13.19 6.38
CA VAL A 37 -1.93 -12.74 5.43
C VAL A 37 -1.43 -13.94 4.61
N HIS A 38 -1.09 -15.05 5.27
CA HIS A 38 -0.65 -16.28 4.58
C HIS A 38 -1.70 -16.79 3.60
N SER A 39 -2.96 -16.93 4.05
CA SER A 39 -4.05 -17.40 3.18
C SER A 39 -4.30 -16.46 1.99
N THR A 40 -4.17 -15.15 2.20
CA THR A 40 -4.36 -14.17 1.12
C THR A 40 -3.19 -14.19 0.13
N LEU A 41 -1.96 -14.37 0.61
CA LEU A 41 -0.80 -14.52 -0.27
C LEU A 41 -0.96 -15.75 -1.16
N GLU A 42 -1.32 -16.89 -0.58
CA GLU A 42 -1.57 -18.13 -1.30
C GLU A 42 -2.69 -17.97 -2.35
N GLU A 43 -3.83 -17.33 -1.99
CA GLU A 43 -4.91 -17.02 -2.94
C GLU A 43 -4.44 -16.15 -4.11
N MET A 44 -3.46 -15.29 -3.88
CA MET A 44 -2.87 -14.41 -4.90
C MET A 44 -1.66 -15.03 -5.63
N GLY A 45 -1.32 -16.28 -5.34
CA GLY A 45 -0.18 -16.98 -5.93
C GLY A 45 1.18 -16.51 -5.45
N LEU A 46 1.25 -16.04 -4.21
CA LEU A 46 2.44 -15.52 -3.55
C LEU A 46 2.76 -16.32 -2.28
N GLU A 47 4.01 -16.20 -1.84
CA GLU A 47 4.47 -16.70 -0.54
C GLU A 47 4.89 -15.53 0.38
N ALA A 48 4.99 -15.78 1.67
CA ALA A 48 5.41 -14.76 2.64
C ALA A 48 6.85 -14.28 2.38
N GLU A 49 7.67 -15.14 1.79
CA GLU A 49 9.02 -14.86 1.33
C GLU A 49 9.06 -13.79 0.24
N ASP A 50 8.03 -13.70 -0.62
CA ASP A 50 7.94 -12.67 -1.66
C ASP A 50 7.79 -11.28 -1.04
N LEU A 51 6.96 -11.13 0.00
CA LEU A 51 6.86 -9.88 0.76
C LEU A 51 8.17 -9.54 1.47
N LEU A 52 8.84 -10.56 2.02
CA LEU A 52 10.12 -10.37 2.70
C LEU A 52 11.22 -9.94 1.72
N ALA A 53 11.28 -10.56 0.55
CA ALA A 53 12.19 -10.18 -0.53
C ALA A 53 11.91 -8.75 -1.00
N LEU A 54 10.66 -8.39 -1.21
CA LEU A 54 10.25 -7.03 -1.58
C LEU A 54 10.68 -6.00 -0.51
N SER A 55 10.47 -6.31 0.77
CA SER A 55 10.86 -5.47 1.90
C SER A 55 12.38 -5.26 1.98
N ARG A 56 13.16 -6.33 1.76
CA ARG A 56 14.64 -6.28 1.79
C ARG A 56 15.22 -5.52 0.61
N ASN A 57 14.65 -5.71 -0.58
CA ASN A 57 15.11 -5.05 -1.81
C ASN A 57 14.69 -3.57 -1.87
N ASN A 58 13.66 -3.18 -1.11
CA ASN A 58 13.15 -1.81 -1.04
C ASN A 58 13.04 -1.34 0.41
N PRO A 59 14.15 -1.01 1.08
CA PRO A 59 14.17 -0.69 2.51
C PRO A 59 13.40 0.59 2.88
N THR A 60 13.07 1.43 1.90
CA THR A 60 12.25 2.64 2.07
C THR A 60 10.75 2.40 1.84
N SER A 61 10.37 1.24 1.27
CA SER A 61 8.98 0.88 1.03
C SER A 61 8.20 0.68 2.34
N ASN A 62 6.93 1.04 2.31
CA ASN A 62 6.01 0.83 3.43
C ASN A 62 5.78 -0.66 3.75
N ILE A 63 6.06 -1.57 2.82
CA ILE A 63 5.88 -3.01 3.02
C ILE A 63 6.57 -3.53 4.29
N ARG A 64 7.69 -2.90 4.68
CA ARG A 64 8.42 -3.23 5.90
C ARG A 64 7.60 -3.11 7.18
N HIS A 65 6.55 -2.30 7.18
CA HIS A 65 5.75 -2.06 8.38
C HIS A 65 4.89 -3.25 8.77
N ILE A 66 4.54 -4.14 7.82
CA ILE A 66 3.66 -5.29 8.06
C ILE A 66 4.19 -6.21 9.16
N TRP A 67 5.51 -6.35 9.25
CA TRP A 67 6.20 -7.23 10.20
C TRP A 67 6.05 -6.80 11.66
N GLY A 68 5.87 -5.50 11.89
CA GLY A 68 5.71 -4.92 13.24
C GLY A 68 4.25 -4.58 13.59
N TRP A 69 3.30 -4.88 12.71
CA TRP A 69 1.91 -4.53 12.94
C TRP A 69 1.17 -5.53 13.81
N GLN A 70 0.16 -5.02 14.52
CA GLN A 70 -0.81 -5.87 15.22
C GLN A 70 -1.62 -6.70 14.19
N ARG A 71 -2.09 -7.87 14.62
CA ARG A 71 -2.88 -8.79 13.76
C ARG A 71 -4.07 -8.13 13.08
N ARG A 72 -4.72 -7.16 13.74
CA ARG A 72 -5.82 -6.38 13.13
C ARG A 72 -5.38 -5.64 11.85
N ASP A 73 -4.23 -4.96 11.90
CA ASP A 73 -3.74 -4.18 10.77
C ASP A 73 -3.22 -5.08 9.65
N GLN A 74 -2.62 -6.21 10.00
CA GLN A 74 -2.25 -7.25 9.05
C GLN A 74 -3.49 -7.83 8.33
N LYS A 75 -4.55 -8.16 9.07
CA LYS A 75 -5.83 -8.63 8.50
C LYS A 75 -6.46 -7.59 7.57
N ASN A 76 -6.49 -6.33 7.99
CA ASN A 76 -6.98 -5.25 7.14
C ASN A 76 -6.17 -5.14 5.86
N THR A 77 -4.85 -5.29 5.94
CA THR A 77 -3.98 -5.28 4.75
C THR A 77 -4.33 -6.41 3.79
N ALA A 78 -4.50 -7.64 4.29
CA ALA A 78 -4.90 -8.79 3.49
C ALA A 78 -6.24 -8.55 2.76
N VAL A 79 -7.25 -8.05 3.51
CA VAL A 79 -8.56 -7.69 2.93
C VAL A 79 -8.42 -6.64 1.82
N ILE A 80 -7.59 -5.61 2.03
CA ILE A 80 -7.41 -4.55 1.03
C ILE A 80 -6.62 -5.05 -0.17
N ALA A 81 -5.62 -5.91 -0.01
CA ALA A 81 -4.87 -6.49 -1.12
C ALA A 81 -5.79 -7.29 -2.06
N LEU A 82 -6.61 -8.18 -1.52
CA LEU A 82 -7.64 -8.90 -2.28
C LEU A 82 -8.66 -7.96 -2.94
N TYR A 83 -9.08 -6.92 -2.21
CA TYR A 83 -10.02 -5.94 -2.76
C TYR A 83 -9.41 -5.24 -3.97
N ILE A 84 -8.18 -4.74 -3.88
CA ILE A 84 -7.46 -4.09 -4.97
C ILE A 84 -7.36 -5.02 -6.19
N ALA A 85 -6.88 -6.25 -6.00
CA ALA A 85 -6.79 -7.26 -7.06
C ALA A 85 -8.16 -7.59 -7.69
N SER A 86 -9.24 -7.54 -6.91
CA SER A 86 -10.60 -7.75 -7.41
C SER A 86 -11.11 -6.61 -8.29
N GLN A 87 -10.65 -5.37 -8.08
CA GLN A 87 -11.08 -4.17 -8.81
C GLN A 87 -10.16 -3.83 -10.00
N ASN A 88 -8.88 -4.20 -9.93
CA ASN A 88 -7.91 -4.02 -11.01
C ASN A 88 -7.33 -5.39 -11.36
N LYS A 89 -7.77 -5.97 -12.49
CA LYS A 89 -7.36 -7.32 -12.91
C LYS A 89 -5.95 -7.37 -13.52
N ASP A 90 -5.42 -6.21 -13.88
CA ASP A 90 -4.12 -6.08 -14.52
C ASP A 90 -3.02 -5.75 -13.49
N ILE A 91 -3.37 -5.60 -12.20
CA ILE A 91 -2.40 -5.28 -11.17
C ILE A 91 -1.59 -6.51 -10.78
N GLU A 92 -0.27 -6.34 -10.73
CA GLU A 92 0.61 -7.38 -10.21
C GLU A 92 0.33 -7.66 -8.71
N PRO A 93 0.28 -8.92 -8.27
CA PRO A 93 -0.04 -9.28 -6.88
C PRO A 93 0.79 -8.54 -5.83
N LEU A 94 2.11 -8.46 -6.00
CA LEU A 94 2.99 -7.72 -5.08
C LEU A 94 2.70 -6.22 -5.06
N GLU A 95 2.28 -5.64 -6.19
CA GLU A 95 1.89 -4.24 -6.26
C GLU A 95 0.58 -3.98 -5.49
N ALA A 96 -0.38 -4.90 -5.57
CA ALA A 96 -1.59 -4.81 -4.76
C ALA A 96 -1.26 -4.83 -3.24
N TRP A 97 -0.31 -5.66 -2.81
CA TRP A 97 0.19 -5.68 -1.44
C TRP A 97 0.90 -4.39 -1.04
N ARG A 98 1.76 -3.82 -1.89
CA ARG A 98 2.41 -2.52 -1.64
C ARG A 98 1.38 -1.42 -1.39
N GLN A 99 0.36 -1.36 -2.24
CA GLN A 99 -0.73 -0.39 -2.10
C GLN A 99 -1.54 -0.65 -0.82
N ALA A 100 -1.90 -1.90 -0.53
CA ALA A 100 -2.66 -2.24 0.66
C ALA A 100 -1.95 -1.84 1.96
N VAL A 101 -0.65 -2.16 2.08
CA VAL A 101 0.17 -1.73 3.21
C VAL A 101 0.21 -0.20 3.30
N SER A 102 0.38 0.49 2.17
CA SER A 102 0.43 1.96 2.14
C SER A 102 -0.89 2.58 2.56
N PHE A 103 -2.04 2.04 2.15
CA PHE A 103 -3.34 2.50 2.62
C PHE A 103 -3.50 2.34 4.13
N VAL A 104 -3.17 1.19 4.69
CA VAL A 104 -3.22 0.99 6.16
C VAL A 104 -2.26 1.93 6.87
N HIS A 105 -1.03 2.07 6.39
CA HIS A 105 -0.03 2.97 6.97
C HIS A 105 -0.50 4.43 6.99
N TYR A 106 -0.88 4.98 5.83
CA TYR A 106 -1.23 6.40 5.71
C TYR A 106 -2.59 6.74 6.27
N SER A 107 -3.56 5.83 6.25
CA SER A 107 -4.83 5.99 6.95
C SER A 107 -4.61 6.18 8.44
N LYS A 108 -3.76 5.37 9.06
CA LYS A 108 -3.37 5.55 10.48
C LYS A 108 -2.60 6.84 10.71
N LYS A 109 -1.59 7.12 9.89
CA LYS A 109 -0.73 8.30 10.02
C LYS A 109 -1.51 9.60 9.94
N TYR A 110 -2.45 9.67 9.01
CA TYR A 110 -3.23 10.89 8.74
C TYR A 110 -4.64 10.86 9.30
N LYS A 111 -5.01 9.83 10.07
CA LYS A 111 -6.33 9.68 10.71
C LYS A 111 -7.50 9.75 9.71
N VAL A 112 -7.33 9.16 8.53
CA VAL A 112 -8.36 9.03 7.51
C VAL A 112 -8.97 7.63 7.60
N PRO A 113 -10.31 7.47 7.58
CA PRO A 113 -10.92 6.16 7.55
C PRO A 113 -10.38 5.32 6.38
N LEU A 114 -9.89 4.11 6.67
CA LEU A 114 -9.26 3.23 5.68
C LEU A 114 -10.19 2.94 4.50
N SER A 115 -11.47 2.66 4.78
CA SER A 115 -12.48 2.42 3.74
C SER A 115 -12.68 3.64 2.84
N LEU A 116 -12.57 4.85 3.38
CA LEU A 116 -12.68 6.10 2.61
C LEU A 116 -11.49 6.27 1.66
N ALA A 117 -10.25 6.14 2.17
CA ALA A 117 -9.05 6.30 1.36
C ALA A 117 -9.02 5.30 0.19
N VAL A 118 -9.35 4.03 0.47
CA VAL A 118 -9.42 2.96 -0.54
C VAL A 118 -10.53 3.21 -1.56
N ALA A 119 -11.71 3.67 -1.11
CA ALA A 119 -12.83 3.97 -2.00
C ALA A 119 -12.55 5.16 -2.93
N VAL A 120 -11.86 6.19 -2.43
CA VAL A 120 -11.40 7.31 -3.26
C VAL A 120 -10.44 6.81 -4.34
N ALA A 121 -9.42 6.05 -3.99
CA ALA A 121 -8.47 5.51 -4.97
C ALA A 121 -9.14 4.64 -6.03
N ASN A 122 -10.10 3.80 -5.63
CA ASN A 122 -10.88 3.02 -6.58
C ASN A 122 -11.71 3.91 -7.52
N THR A 123 -12.27 5.01 -7.01
CA THR A 123 -13.04 5.96 -7.82
C THR A 123 -12.17 6.73 -8.79
N GLU A 124 -10.96 7.11 -8.38
CA GLU A 124 -10.03 7.95 -9.13
C GLU A 124 -9.32 7.21 -10.26
N SER A 125 -8.77 6.03 -9.97
CA SER A 125 -7.89 5.35 -10.93
C SER A 125 -8.13 3.84 -11.07
N HIS A 126 -8.99 3.24 -10.25
CA HIS A 126 -9.03 1.77 -10.07
C HIS A 126 -7.65 1.22 -9.68
N PHE A 127 -6.97 1.92 -8.76
CA PHE A 127 -5.65 1.56 -8.24
C PHE A 127 -4.51 1.55 -9.26
N ARG A 128 -4.64 2.27 -10.38
CA ARG A 128 -3.58 2.36 -11.40
C ARG A 128 -2.56 3.45 -11.06
N PRO A 129 -1.30 3.10 -10.80
CA PRO A 129 -0.27 4.09 -10.47
C PRO A 129 0.15 4.94 -11.67
N ASP A 130 0.00 4.42 -12.88
CA ASP A 130 0.31 5.10 -14.13
C ASP A 130 -0.80 6.06 -14.60
N ALA A 131 -1.96 6.07 -13.93
CA ALA A 131 -3.10 6.88 -14.32
C ALA A 131 -2.76 8.37 -14.36
N ARG A 132 -3.21 9.04 -15.45
CA ARG A 132 -3.08 10.49 -15.63
C ARG A 132 -4.33 11.04 -16.29
N SER A 133 -4.87 12.12 -15.71
CA SER A 133 -6.01 12.82 -16.29
C SER A 133 -5.56 13.92 -17.28
N GLY A 134 -6.48 14.36 -18.15
CA GLY A 134 -6.26 15.50 -19.03
C GLY A 134 -6.02 16.83 -18.30
N HIS A 135 -6.36 16.91 -17.01
CA HIS A 135 -6.15 18.08 -16.16
C HIS A 135 -4.90 17.97 -15.28
N GLY A 136 -4.04 16.97 -15.50
CA GLY A 136 -2.77 16.81 -14.81
C GLY A 136 -2.84 16.13 -13.43
N ALA A 137 -3.96 15.50 -13.09
CA ALA A 137 -4.01 14.64 -11.91
C ALA A 137 -3.28 13.31 -12.18
N MET A 138 -2.55 12.76 -11.20
CA MET A 138 -1.64 11.65 -11.39
C MET A 138 -1.75 10.59 -10.30
N GLY A 139 -1.44 9.34 -10.67
CA GLY A 139 -1.24 8.22 -9.80
C GLY A 139 -2.51 7.61 -9.22
N VAL A 140 -2.34 6.72 -8.26
CA VAL A 140 -3.41 5.91 -7.65
C VAL A 140 -4.56 6.76 -7.13
N MET A 141 -4.28 7.92 -6.55
CA MET A 141 -5.29 8.80 -5.96
C MET A 141 -5.53 10.09 -6.75
N GLN A 142 -5.05 10.18 -7.99
CA GLN A 142 -5.27 11.28 -8.93
C GLN A 142 -5.01 12.67 -8.31
N VAL A 143 -3.82 12.85 -7.75
CA VAL A 143 -3.43 14.13 -7.13
C VAL A 143 -2.91 15.11 -8.18
N ALA A 144 -3.43 16.34 -8.18
CA ALA A 144 -2.99 17.43 -9.05
C ALA A 144 -1.75 18.12 -8.45
N TRP A 145 -0.57 17.77 -8.94
CA TRP A 145 0.70 18.31 -8.46
C TRP A 145 0.73 19.83 -8.41
N HIS A 146 0.38 20.50 -9.52
CA HIS A 146 0.47 21.95 -9.65
C HIS A 146 -0.38 22.71 -8.65
N VAL A 147 -1.43 22.07 -8.08
CA VAL A 147 -2.29 22.67 -7.03
C VAL A 147 -1.66 22.51 -5.65
N HIS A 148 -0.91 21.42 -5.43
CA HIS A 148 -0.49 21.00 -4.08
C HIS A 148 1.04 20.94 -3.91
N GLU A 149 1.80 21.44 -4.88
CA GLU A 149 3.27 21.33 -4.94
C GLU A 149 3.97 21.67 -3.63
N HIS A 150 3.65 22.84 -3.02
CA HIS A 150 4.29 23.26 -1.78
C HIS A 150 4.02 22.29 -0.61
N LEU A 151 2.78 21.82 -0.49
CA LEU A 151 2.41 20.86 0.54
C LEU A 151 3.11 19.52 0.33
N LEU A 152 3.15 19.03 -0.91
CA LEU A 152 3.73 17.76 -1.25
C LEU A 152 5.25 17.76 -1.05
N LYS A 153 5.94 18.84 -1.48
CA LYS A 153 7.37 19.01 -1.23
C LYS A 153 7.71 19.03 0.27
N ALA A 154 6.91 19.73 1.07
CA ALA A 154 7.07 19.75 2.53
C ALA A 154 6.85 18.37 3.18
N ASN A 155 6.22 17.43 2.48
CA ASN A 155 5.98 16.05 2.94
C ASN A 155 6.84 15.00 2.19
N GLY A 156 7.96 15.41 1.58
CA GLY A 156 8.94 14.50 1.00
C GLY A 156 8.59 13.98 -0.39
N ILE A 157 7.62 14.58 -1.09
CA ILE A 157 7.30 14.29 -2.48
C ILE A 157 7.82 15.48 -3.30
N ALA A 158 8.98 15.31 -3.95
CA ALA A 158 9.74 16.42 -4.53
C ALA A 158 9.29 16.79 -5.95
N THR A 159 8.73 15.87 -6.70
CA THR A 159 8.36 16.02 -8.10
C THR A 159 7.00 15.43 -8.44
N ALA A 160 6.36 15.95 -9.50
CA ALA A 160 5.10 15.42 -10.00
C ALA A 160 5.20 13.94 -10.40
N LYS A 161 6.34 13.52 -10.97
CA LYS A 161 6.58 12.14 -11.42
C LYS A 161 6.48 11.13 -10.27
N GLU A 162 6.84 11.55 -9.05
CA GLU A 162 6.78 10.68 -7.87
C GLU A 162 5.36 10.29 -7.47
N LEU A 163 4.32 10.98 -7.95
CA LEU A 163 2.93 10.59 -7.74
C LEU A 163 2.56 9.29 -8.47
N HIS A 164 3.37 8.85 -9.43
CA HIS A 164 3.22 7.55 -10.08
C HIS A 164 3.84 6.41 -9.26
N ASP A 165 4.68 6.70 -8.25
CA ASP A 165 5.00 5.72 -7.23
C ASP A 165 3.75 5.50 -6.36
N PRO A 166 3.24 4.27 -6.26
CA PRO A 166 1.96 4.00 -5.60
C PRO A 166 1.97 4.40 -4.13
N GLU A 167 3.08 4.23 -3.43
CA GLU A 167 3.19 4.58 -2.01
C GLU A 167 3.16 6.09 -1.81
N LYS A 168 3.85 6.85 -2.67
CA LYS A 168 3.84 8.32 -2.64
C LYS A 168 2.52 8.90 -3.12
N GLY A 169 1.90 8.32 -4.14
CA GLY A 169 0.58 8.69 -4.60
C GLY A 169 -0.49 8.51 -3.51
N ILE A 170 -0.45 7.38 -2.80
CA ILE A 170 -1.35 7.10 -1.68
C ILE A 170 -1.07 8.05 -0.50
N ALA A 171 0.21 8.30 -0.19
CA ALA A 171 0.59 9.28 0.84
C ALA A 171 0.01 10.66 0.55
N ALA A 172 0.19 11.15 -0.68
CA ALA A 172 -0.28 12.46 -1.12
C ALA A 172 -1.80 12.57 -1.04
N GLY A 173 -2.53 11.63 -1.61
CA GLY A 173 -3.99 11.64 -1.63
C GLY A 173 -4.59 11.52 -0.23
N THR A 174 -4.04 10.64 0.62
CA THR A 174 -4.52 10.47 2.00
C THR A 174 -4.22 11.71 2.85
N LEU A 175 -3.06 12.37 2.66
CA LEU A 175 -2.75 13.64 3.31
C LEU A 175 -3.76 14.73 2.93
N LEU A 176 -4.11 14.84 1.64
CA LEU A 176 -5.11 15.81 1.18
C LEU A 176 -6.49 15.53 1.76
N LEU A 177 -6.92 14.27 1.78
CA LEU A 177 -8.17 13.86 2.41
C LEU A 177 -8.21 14.26 3.88
N SER A 178 -7.14 13.98 4.64
CA SER A 178 -7.03 14.37 6.04
C SER A 178 -7.25 15.88 6.23
N ARG A 179 -6.53 16.70 5.46
CA ARG A 179 -6.63 18.15 5.57
C ARG A 179 -8.02 18.67 5.24
N TYR A 180 -8.70 18.07 4.25
CA TYR A 180 -10.05 18.48 3.91
C TYR A 180 -11.07 18.00 4.94
N LEU A 181 -10.91 16.80 5.49
CA LEU A 181 -11.75 16.31 6.59
C LEU A 181 -11.61 17.20 7.83
N ASP A 182 -10.40 17.57 8.20
CA ASP A 182 -10.12 18.45 9.34
C ASP A 182 -10.71 19.85 9.14
N TYR A 183 -10.60 20.39 7.92
CA TYR A 183 -11.07 21.76 7.62
C TYR A 183 -12.60 21.84 7.54
N TYR A 184 -13.24 20.87 6.88
CA TYR A 184 -14.69 20.93 6.65
C TYR A 184 -15.51 20.26 7.75
N GLY A 185 -14.94 19.34 8.52
CA GLY A 185 -15.65 18.56 9.53
C GLY A 185 -16.74 17.64 8.97
N ASP A 186 -16.90 17.59 7.65
CA ASP A 186 -17.92 16.85 6.94
C ASP A 186 -17.33 16.12 5.73
N THR A 187 -17.64 14.83 5.63
CA THR A 187 -17.03 13.95 4.60
C THR A 187 -17.44 14.35 3.19
N GLU A 188 -18.70 14.72 2.95
CA GLU A 188 -19.16 15.06 1.61
C GLU A 188 -18.54 16.37 1.13
N ARG A 189 -18.44 17.38 2.02
CA ARG A 189 -17.77 18.65 1.72
C ARG A 189 -16.29 18.44 1.44
N ALA A 190 -15.62 17.63 2.26
CA ALA A 190 -14.21 17.26 2.06
C ALA A 190 -13.99 16.59 0.70
N LEU A 191 -14.86 15.64 0.34
CA LEU A 191 -14.83 14.97 -0.95
C LEU A 191 -15.15 15.90 -2.13
N GLY A 192 -16.08 16.84 -1.96
CA GLY A 192 -16.36 17.88 -2.95
C GLY A 192 -15.11 18.71 -3.26
N ARG A 193 -14.34 19.06 -2.23
CA ARG A 193 -13.08 19.78 -2.38
C ARG A 193 -11.99 18.92 -3.01
N TYR A 194 -11.92 17.63 -2.65
CA TYR A 194 -10.96 16.69 -3.22
C TYR A 194 -11.20 16.52 -4.72
N TYR A 195 -12.43 16.26 -5.12
CA TYR A 195 -12.85 16.04 -6.51
C TYR A 195 -12.77 17.31 -7.36
N GLY A 196 -12.94 18.49 -6.74
CA GLY A 196 -12.96 19.77 -7.45
C GLY A 196 -14.22 20.01 -8.29
N GLY A 197 -15.32 19.33 -7.98
CA GLY A 197 -16.58 19.40 -8.71
C GLY A 197 -17.81 19.07 -7.84
N PRO A 198 -19.01 18.95 -8.44
CA PRO A 198 -20.23 18.67 -7.70
C PRO A 198 -20.16 17.34 -6.95
N VAL A 199 -20.22 17.39 -5.62
CA VAL A 199 -20.13 16.20 -4.76
C VAL A 199 -21.25 15.20 -5.04
N SER A 200 -22.42 15.67 -5.49
CA SER A 200 -23.56 14.84 -5.88
C SER A 200 -23.24 13.79 -6.97
N ARG A 201 -22.22 14.04 -7.79
CA ARG A 201 -21.72 13.08 -8.79
C ARG A 201 -20.63 12.15 -8.25
N TYR A 202 -19.93 12.59 -7.22
CA TYR A 202 -18.75 11.89 -6.68
C TYR A 202 -19.11 11.01 -5.49
N TRP A 203 -19.84 11.53 -4.52
CA TRP A 203 -20.25 10.83 -3.31
C TRP A 203 -20.93 9.47 -3.55
N PRO A 204 -21.89 9.33 -4.49
CA PRO A 204 -22.53 8.02 -4.72
C PRO A 204 -21.55 6.94 -5.19
N LYS A 205 -20.47 7.32 -5.88
CA LYS A 205 -19.43 6.37 -6.30
C LYS A 205 -18.56 5.97 -5.12
N VAL A 206 -18.06 6.96 -4.37
CA VAL A 206 -17.20 6.72 -3.20
C VAL A 206 -17.95 5.92 -2.14
N SER A 207 -19.17 6.30 -1.77
CA SER A 207 -19.96 5.60 -0.75
C SER A 207 -20.26 4.15 -1.12
N ARG A 208 -20.53 3.87 -2.40
CA ARG A 208 -20.69 2.51 -2.91
C ARG A 208 -19.43 1.68 -2.76
N TYR A 209 -18.25 2.25 -3.07
CA TYR A 209 -16.98 1.56 -2.89
C TYR A 209 -16.61 1.39 -1.42
N MET A 210 -16.89 2.38 -0.57
CA MET A 210 -16.74 2.23 0.88
C MET A 210 -17.56 1.06 1.42
N ALA A 211 -18.82 0.93 1.01
CA ALA A 211 -19.68 -0.19 1.42
C ALA A 211 -19.09 -1.54 0.95
N LYS A 212 -18.59 -1.61 -0.29
CA LYS A 212 -17.93 -2.81 -0.80
C LYS A 212 -16.67 -3.19 -0.02
N VAL A 213 -15.83 -2.22 0.33
CA VAL A 213 -14.63 -2.46 1.15
C VAL A 213 -15.02 -2.96 2.53
N LYS A 214 -15.99 -2.30 3.18
CA LYS A 214 -16.49 -2.71 4.51
C LYS A 214 -17.06 -4.11 4.51
N SER A 215 -17.83 -4.48 3.49
CA SER A 215 -18.44 -5.81 3.37
C SER A 215 -17.41 -6.96 3.21
N ARG A 216 -16.15 -6.65 2.86
CA ARG A 216 -15.06 -7.62 2.80
C ARG A 216 -14.47 -7.99 4.16
N GLY A 217 -14.99 -7.44 5.24
CA GLY A 217 -14.60 -7.80 6.60
C GLY A 217 -13.49 -6.96 7.21
N LEU A 218 -13.38 -5.68 6.79
CA LEU A 218 -12.51 -4.74 7.50
C LEU A 218 -12.81 -4.76 9.00
N LYS A 219 -11.77 -4.93 9.81
CA LYS A 219 -11.88 -4.86 11.27
C LYS A 219 -11.76 -3.41 11.71
N THR A 220 -12.74 -2.92 12.43
CA THR A 220 -12.94 -1.58 13.01
C THR A 220 -12.04 -0.47 12.44
N GLU A 221 -12.67 0.52 11.80
CA GLU A 221 -11.98 1.75 11.36
C GLU A 221 -11.45 2.51 12.58
N ILE A 222 -10.33 3.16 12.41
CA ILE A 222 -9.67 4.04 13.38
C ILE A 222 -10.53 5.28 13.55
#